data_c36772c52e99e196b2ab5bc4fc2c3ee1
#
_entry.id   c36772c52e99e196b2ab5bc4fc2c3ee1
#
_cell.length_a   1.000
_cell.length_b   1.000
_cell.length_c   1.000
_cell.angle_alpha   90.00
_cell.angle_beta   90.00
_cell.angle_gamma   90.00
#
_symmetry.space_group_name_H-M   'P 1'
#
loop_
_entity.id
_entity.type
_entity.pdbx_description
1 polymer ?
#
loop_
_entity_poly.entity_id
_entity_poly.type
_entity_poly.pdbx_seq_one_letter_code
_entity_poly.pdbx_strand_id
1 'polypeptide(L)'
;MCMLSKQDDGEYQSSSKKSIMKQRIISMLAVATMMMGASAQGTERTKADVGGFFFGDSLKLDSMYNYWNNFVTQHPNDEIAWRNLFDVSESKVYQMLNQRMQHSERPRNLRAVEDYRKQLNVVGRMEKAIPGTYTFYYSAYMGGYKPEVPEGTDVTTLFMHTEAYADSAIAKLPDDSWADDYDLWIQHLIPKRDTVRLTRLLTRYYESGQYPEEALQYHFNELQGMDEGAVYIAPNPGEIIGKLILQHVLGVHRDKILYDEDAAMDRDYVKDVFGHIGVPFDENVWNDQLHATMWQDKTLRAIMQYIFDHSKRPVYLSAHDMWLYTLGQGLSDELKACLYNEGLTMHYSAKPYDNRSVKRRNIEQRYRLEYLRMPFHPEIKNTQRFSGSTDGYAMNYLRLLRDQLPYYKQHKPERYQWLNDIFRDIISQLEKKNYDVDEFKDYLK
;
A
#
# COMPACT_ATOMS: atom_id res chain seq x y z
N MET A 1 43.93 19.37 -21.21
CA MET A 1 44.27 20.13 -19.99
C MET A 1 43.08 21.02 -19.68
N CYS A 2 42.14 20.51 -18.89
CA CYS A 2 40.99 21.26 -18.42
C CYS A 2 40.80 20.87 -16.97
N MET A 3 41.08 21.80 -16.06
CA MET A 3 40.82 21.64 -14.61
C MET A 3 39.31 21.73 -14.40
N LEU A 4 38.71 20.68 -13.91
CA LEU A 4 37.37 20.71 -13.33
C LEU A 4 37.50 20.77 -11.80
N SER A 5 36.93 21.81 -11.26
CA SER A 5 36.94 22.19 -9.86
C SER A 5 36.18 21.21 -8.99
N LYS A 6 36.83 20.70 -7.94
CA LYS A 6 36.22 20.02 -6.82
C LYS A 6 35.51 21.04 -5.92
N GLN A 7 34.24 21.35 -6.16
CA GLN A 7 33.55 22.24 -5.21
C GLN A 7 32.04 22.04 -5.06
N ASP A 8 31.44 20.94 -5.61
CA ASP A 8 29.97 20.77 -5.57
C ASP A 8 29.43 19.51 -4.83
N ASP A 9 30.31 18.63 -4.35
CA ASP A 9 29.84 17.34 -3.77
C ASP A 9 29.13 17.49 -2.41
N GLY A 10 29.39 18.53 -1.65
CA GLY A 10 28.80 18.76 -0.34
C GLY A 10 27.35 19.27 -0.38
N GLU A 11 27.04 20.14 -1.32
CA GLU A 11 25.67 20.69 -1.50
C GLU A 11 24.72 19.69 -2.15
N TYR A 12 25.22 18.82 -3.03
CA TYR A 12 24.43 17.80 -3.71
C TYR A 12 23.97 16.70 -2.74
N GLN A 13 24.85 16.22 -1.84
CA GLN A 13 24.48 15.24 -0.81
C GLN A 13 23.50 15.81 0.21
N SER A 14 23.62 17.09 0.58
CA SER A 14 22.68 17.78 1.47
C SER A 14 21.31 17.97 0.80
N SER A 15 21.29 18.29 -0.50
CA SER A 15 20.07 18.42 -1.30
C SER A 15 19.36 17.08 -1.49
N SER A 16 20.11 16.00 -1.73
CA SER A 16 19.59 14.65 -1.89
C SER A 16 18.92 14.13 -0.59
N LYS A 17 19.60 14.26 0.56
CA LYS A 17 19.03 13.87 1.87
C LYS A 17 17.78 14.68 2.23
N LYS A 18 17.75 15.97 1.92
CA LYS A 18 16.55 16.81 2.07
C LYS A 18 15.42 16.39 1.12
N SER A 19 15.76 15.92 -0.07
CA SER A 19 14.79 15.36 -1.02
C SER A 19 14.17 14.07 -0.50
N ILE A 20 14.97 13.13 0.00
CA ILE A 20 14.53 11.84 0.53
C ILE A 20 13.58 12.03 1.74
N MET A 21 13.89 12.94 2.64
CA MET A 21 13.04 13.24 3.79
C MET A 21 11.73 13.90 3.39
N LYS A 22 11.78 14.85 2.44
CA LYS A 22 10.56 15.44 1.86
C LYS A 22 9.70 14.39 1.16
N GLN A 23 10.33 13.42 0.56
CA GLN A 23 9.70 12.32 -0.15
C GLN A 23 9.03 11.33 0.80
N ARG A 24 9.70 10.91 1.87
CA ARG A 24 9.07 10.07 2.91
C ARG A 24 7.88 10.78 3.56
N ILE A 25 7.96 12.08 3.81
CA ILE A 25 6.83 12.86 4.31
C ILE A 25 5.68 12.87 3.29
N ILE A 26 5.95 12.98 1.99
CA ILE A 26 4.91 12.98 0.95
C ILE A 26 4.39 11.56 0.68
N SER A 27 5.23 10.51 0.74
CA SER A 27 4.77 9.11 0.67
C SER A 27 3.99 8.72 1.92
N MET A 28 4.42 9.13 3.12
CA MET A 28 3.61 9.00 4.34
C MET A 28 2.30 9.78 4.23
N LEU A 29 2.33 10.94 3.60
CA LEU A 29 1.17 11.73 3.29
C LEU A 29 0.29 11.03 2.23
N ALA A 30 0.84 10.47 1.17
CA ALA A 30 0.11 9.72 0.15
C ALA A 30 -0.46 8.40 0.69
N VAL A 31 0.29 7.70 1.55
CA VAL A 31 -0.16 6.50 2.27
C VAL A 31 -1.28 6.85 3.25
N ALA A 32 -1.16 7.94 4.01
CA ALA A 32 -2.25 8.46 4.83
C ALA A 32 -3.49 8.81 3.98
N THR A 33 -3.30 9.27 2.75
CA THR A 33 -4.38 9.62 1.81
C THR A 33 -5.10 8.40 1.25
N MET A 34 -4.39 7.30 1.04
CA MET A 34 -5.01 6.03 0.61
C MET A 34 -5.72 5.31 1.77
N MET A 35 -5.41 5.67 3.03
CA MET A 35 -5.92 5.01 4.22
C MET A 35 -7.30 5.47 4.69
N MET A 36 -7.91 6.48 4.11
CA MET A 36 -9.14 7.07 4.67
C MET A 36 -10.26 7.15 3.64
N GLY A 37 -10.89 6.05 3.35
CA GLY A 37 -12.09 5.97 2.54
C GLY A 37 -13.26 5.33 3.26
N ALA A 38 -14.32 6.09 3.43
CA ALA A 38 -15.72 5.78 3.68
C ALA A 38 -16.18 5.17 5.03
N SER A 39 -17.18 5.77 5.54
CA SER A 39 -17.87 5.82 6.80
C SER A 39 -18.58 4.55 7.26
N ALA A 40 -18.52 4.31 8.57
CA ALA A 40 -19.63 3.66 9.29
C ALA A 40 -20.10 4.58 10.44
N GLN A 41 -21.36 4.87 10.50
CA GLN A 41 -21.98 5.52 11.66
C GLN A 41 -22.00 4.54 12.83
N GLY A 42 -21.22 4.81 13.85
CA GLY A 42 -21.18 4.04 15.08
C GLY A 42 -20.95 4.94 16.28
N THR A 43 -21.22 4.43 17.46
CA THR A 43 -21.17 5.07 18.76
C THR A 43 -19.92 5.92 19.01
N GLU A 44 -19.96 6.85 19.99
CA GLU A 44 -18.96 7.85 20.36
C GLU A 44 -17.49 7.37 20.51
N ARG A 45 -17.22 6.06 20.45
CA ARG A 45 -15.90 5.45 20.51
C ARG A 45 -15.35 4.94 19.20
N THR A 46 -16.03 5.21 18.09
CA THR A 46 -15.56 4.78 16.75
C THR A 46 -14.67 5.83 16.12
N LYS A 47 -13.82 5.36 15.21
CA LYS A 47 -12.96 6.21 14.37
C LYS A 47 -13.79 7.30 13.72
N ALA A 48 -13.37 8.56 13.77
CA ALA A 48 -14.08 9.66 13.14
C ALA A 48 -14.22 9.42 11.63
N ASP A 49 -15.43 9.55 11.12
CA ASP A 49 -15.67 9.58 9.68
C ASP A 49 -15.22 10.93 9.12
N VAL A 50 -13.98 11.00 8.67
CA VAL A 50 -13.41 12.21 8.07
C VAL A 50 -13.79 12.41 6.62
N GLY A 51 -14.59 11.49 6.03
CA GLY A 51 -14.90 11.51 4.59
C GLY A 51 -13.66 11.26 3.72
N GLY A 52 -13.85 11.12 2.42
CA GLY A 52 -12.71 11.06 1.51
C GLY A 52 -11.87 12.34 1.62
N PHE A 53 -10.61 12.23 1.99
CA PHE A 53 -9.68 13.33 2.30
C PHE A 53 -9.65 14.48 1.32
N PHE A 54 -9.91 14.17 0.07
CA PHE A 54 -9.72 15.12 -1.03
C PHE A 54 -10.94 15.99 -1.33
N PHE A 55 -12.12 15.59 -0.84
CA PHE A 55 -13.40 16.21 -1.23
C PHE A 55 -14.32 16.51 -0.05
N GLY A 56 -13.80 16.44 1.18
CA GLY A 56 -14.58 16.71 2.38
C GLY A 56 -15.15 18.13 2.38
N ASP A 57 -16.40 18.25 2.78
CA ASP A 57 -17.04 19.54 3.05
C ASP A 57 -16.26 20.23 4.19
N SER A 58 -15.72 21.43 3.92
CA SER A 58 -14.95 22.20 4.89
C SER A 58 -15.76 22.52 6.15
N LEU A 59 -17.06 22.75 6.01
CA LEU A 59 -17.95 23.00 7.13
C LEU A 59 -18.13 21.75 8.00
N LYS A 60 -18.20 20.58 7.38
CA LYS A 60 -18.24 19.30 8.10
C LYS A 60 -16.95 19.07 8.90
N LEU A 61 -15.79 19.27 8.29
CA LEU A 61 -14.48 19.12 8.97
C LEU A 61 -14.30 20.11 10.12
N ASP A 62 -14.73 21.37 9.96
CA ASP A 62 -14.69 22.37 11.03
C ASP A 62 -15.61 22.00 12.18
N SER A 63 -16.80 21.50 11.89
CA SER A 63 -17.74 21.03 12.91
C SER A 63 -17.18 19.84 13.67
N MET A 64 -16.61 18.83 12.97
CA MET A 64 -15.97 17.66 13.60
C MET A 64 -14.76 18.05 14.44
N TYR A 65 -13.91 18.96 13.94
CA TYR A 65 -12.77 19.46 14.68
C TYR A 65 -13.20 20.13 15.99
N ASN A 66 -14.19 21.01 15.94
CA ASN A 66 -14.71 21.70 17.10
C ASN A 66 -15.32 20.71 18.11
N TYR A 67 -16.06 19.71 17.63
CA TYR A 67 -16.63 18.67 18.48
C TYR A 67 -15.52 17.90 19.24
N TRP A 68 -14.56 17.32 18.53
CA TRP A 68 -13.49 16.54 19.15
C TRP A 68 -12.55 17.39 20.01
N ASN A 69 -12.30 18.64 19.60
CA ASN A 69 -11.51 19.59 20.38
C ASN A 69 -12.16 19.92 21.73
N ASN A 70 -13.48 20.12 21.75
CA ASN A 70 -14.22 20.31 22.99
C ASN A 70 -14.27 19.02 23.82
N PHE A 71 -14.42 17.88 23.18
CA PHE A 71 -14.50 16.58 23.86
C PHE A 71 -13.18 16.27 24.58
N VAL A 72 -12.01 16.38 23.94
CA VAL A 72 -10.71 16.14 24.61
C VAL A 72 -10.42 17.16 25.72
N THR A 73 -11.02 18.35 25.65
CA THR A 73 -10.89 19.34 26.72
C THR A 73 -11.62 18.90 28.00
N GLN A 74 -12.75 18.21 27.83
CA GLN A 74 -13.56 17.66 28.93
C GLN A 74 -13.06 16.29 29.36
N HIS A 75 -12.47 15.51 28.45
CA HIS A 75 -11.98 14.14 28.63
C HIS A 75 -10.51 14.01 28.22
N PRO A 76 -9.57 14.67 28.93
CA PRO A 76 -8.17 14.79 28.50
C PRO A 76 -7.40 13.46 28.41
N ASN A 77 -7.90 12.42 29.08
CA ASN A 77 -7.24 11.10 29.08
C ASN A 77 -7.84 10.11 28.06
N ASP A 78 -8.81 10.53 27.24
CA ASP A 78 -9.44 9.65 26.26
C ASP A 78 -8.59 9.57 24.96
N GLU A 79 -7.85 8.46 24.79
CA GLU A 79 -6.96 8.26 23.67
C GLU A 79 -7.71 8.20 22.32
N ILE A 80 -8.92 7.62 22.28
CA ILE A 80 -9.72 7.53 21.05
C ILE A 80 -10.19 8.90 20.61
N ALA A 81 -10.61 9.74 21.56
CA ALA A 81 -10.99 11.11 21.26
C ALA A 81 -9.81 11.93 20.73
N TRP A 82 -8.62 11.76 21.30
CA TRP A 82 -7.40 12.38 20.79
C TRP A 82 -7.04 11.88 19.41
N ARG A 83 -7.18 10.58 19.13
CA ARG A 83 -6.96 10.02 17.79
C ARG A 83 -7.91 10.64 16.79
N ASN A 84 -9.19 10.73 17.10
CA ASN A 84 -10.20 11.34 16.25
C ASN A 84 -9.91 12.84 16.00
N LEU A 85 -9.48 13.58 17.02
CA LEU A 85 -9.08 14.97 16.85
C LEU A 85 -7.87 15.10 15.91
N PHE A 86 -6.88 14.21 16.05
CA PHE A 86 -5.71 14.18 15.17
C PHE A 86 -6.11 13.88 13.71
N ASP A 87 -6.88 12.83 13.47
CA ASP A 87 -7.30 12.43 12.13
C ASP A 87 -8.10 13.54 11.43
N VAL A 88 -9.00 14.22 12.16
CA VAL A 88 -9.73 15.38 11.63
C VAL A 88 -8.79 16.55 11.35
N SER A 89 -7.81 16.80 12.23
CA SER A 89 -6.85 17.90 12.04
C SER A 89 -5.97 17.67 10.81
N GLU A 90 -5.51 16.44 10.58
CA GLU A 90 -4.76 16.08 9.37
C GLU A 90 -5.61 16.21 8.12
N SER A 91 -6.90 15.84 8.17
CA SER A 91 -7.84 16.07 7.06
C SER A 91 -7.96 17.55 6.70
N LYS A 92 -7.97 18.45 7.70
CA LYS A 92 -7.96 19.89 7.44
C LYS A 92 -6.64 20.37 6.83
N VAL A 93 -5.51 19.81 7.27
CA VAL A 93 -4.20 20.07 6.67
C VAL A 93 -4.20 19.69 5.19
N TYR A 94 -4.72 18.51 4.86
CA TYR A 94 -4.83 18.04 3.46
C TYR A 94 -5.75 18.90 2.62
N GLN A 95 -6.90 19.27 3.16
CA GLN A 95 -7.81 20.16 2.46
C GLN A 95 -7.15 21.50 2.12
N MET A 96 -6.41 22.07 3.07
CA MET A 96 -5.63 23.30 2.82
C MET A 96 -4.57 23.09 1.73
N LEU A 97 -3.86 21.95 1.74
CA LEU A 97 -2.89 21.60 0.69
C LEU A 97 -3.54 21.51 -0.69
N ASN A 98 -4.66 20.80 -0.79
CA ASN A 98 -5.36 20.62 -2.06
C ASN A 98 -5.85 21.94 -2.64
N GLN A 99 -6.39 22.83 -1.81
CA GLN A 99 -6.78 24.17 -2.25
C GLN A 99 -5.60 24.98 -2.80
N ARG A 100 -4.38 24.80 -2.25
CA ARG A 100 -3.18 25.50 -2.68
C ARG A 100 -2.43 24.82 -3.82
N MET A 101 -2.54 23.50 -3.98
CA MET A 101 -1.88 22.76 -5.07
C MET A 101 -2.42 23.11 -6.46
N GLN A 102 -3.62 23.65 -6.55
CA GLN A 102 -4.16 24.22 -7.80
C GLN A 102 -3.37 25.43 -8.30
N HIS A 103 -2.43 25.96 -7.51
CA HIS A 103 -1.66 27.16 -7.79
C HIS A 103 -0.13 26.96 -7.83
N SER A 104 0.40 25.80 -8.23
CA SER A 104 1.79 25.53 -8.70
C SER A 104 3.00 25.81 -7.78
N GLU A 105 2.90 25.94 -6.46
CA GLU A 105 4.03 26.30 -5.59
C GLU A 105 4.38 25.23 -4.52
N ARG A 106 4.95 24.08 -4.92
CA ARG A 106 5.29 22.95 -4.02
C ARG A 106 6.15 23.27 -2.77
N PRO A 107 7.27 24.03 -2.84
CA PRO A 107 8.10 24.23 -1.65
C PRO A 107 7.47 25.12 -0.56
N ARG A 108 6.68 26.12 -0.97
CA ARG A 108 5.95 26.99 -0.03
C ARG A 108 4.81 26.26 0.68
N ASN A 109 4.25 25.24 0.06
CA ASN A 109 3.14 24.47 0.59
C ASN A 109 3.55 23.60 1.79
N LEU A 110 4.77 23.03 1.80
CA LEU A 110 5.27 22.23 2.93
C LEU A 110 5.44 23.05 4.20
N ARG A 111 6.00 24.26 4.07
CA ARG A 111 6.12 25.18 5.21
C ARG A 111 4.75 25.61 5.75
N ALA A 112 3.81 25.89 4.85
CA ALA A 112 2.45 26.22 5.26
C ALA A 112 1.74 25.08 6.00
N VAL A 113 2.03 23.83 5.64
CA VAL A 113 1.55 22.63 6.37
C VAL A 113 2.12 22.59 7.78
N GLU A 114 3.44 22.75 7.93
CA GLU A 114 4.08 22.78 9.24
C GLU A 114 3.53 23.92 10.11
N ASP A 115 3.38 25.11 9.54
CA ASP A 115 2.84 26.26 10.25
C ASP A 115 1.38 26.03 10.70
N TYR A 116 0.56 25.40 9.84
CA TYR A 116 -0.83 25.09 10.17
C TYR A 116 -0.92 24.00 11.25
N ARG A 117 -0.10 22.95 11.17
CA ARG A 117 -0.01 21.94 12.25
C ARG A 117 0.43 22.56 13.58
N LYS A 118 1.40 23.48 13.56
CA LYS A 118 1.81 24.23 14.75
C LYS A 118 0.68 25.09 15.31
N GLN A 119 -0.10 25.72 14.44
CA GLN A 119 -1.27 26.50 14.85
C GLN A 119 -2.33 25.63 15.54
N LEU A 120 -2.64 24.45 15.00
CA LEU A 120 -3.58 23.51 15.60
C LEU A 120 -3.02 22.89 16.88
N ASN A 121 -1.72 22.68 16.95
CA ASN A 121 -0.95 22.14 18.08
C ASN A 121 -1.56 20.90 18.75
N VAL A 122 -2.17 20.02 17.95
CA VAL A 122 -2.87 18.83 18.48
C VAL A 122 -1.88 17.88 19.17
N VAL A 123 -0.77 17.55 18.49
CA VAL A 123 0.25 16.61 19.04
C VAL A 123 0.95 17.16 20.27
N GLY A 124 1.28 18.47 20.30
CA GLY A 124 1.87 19.09 21.48
C GLY A 124 0.93 19.14 22.69
N ARG A 125 -0.37 19.12 22.45
CA ARG A 125 -1.38 18.97 23.53
C ARG A 125 -1.47 17.51 23.99
N MET A 126 -1.39 16.54 23.07
CA MET A 126 -1.35 15.11 23.40
C MET A 126 -0.14 14.76 24.27
N GLU A 127 1.04 15.34 23.97
CA GLU A 127 2.25 15.13 24.74
C GLU A 127 2.05 15.48 26.24
N LYS A 128 1.22 16.47 26.53
CA LYS A 128 0.89 16.89 27.88
C LYS A 128 -0.23 16.08 28.54
N ALA A 129 -1.22 15.67 27.74
CA ALA A 129 -2.43 15.01 28.22
C ALA A 129 -2.29 13.49 28.32
N ILE A 130 -1.71 12.85 27.30
CA ILE A 130 -1.58 11.41 27.17
C ILE A 130 -0.14 10.98 26.84
N PRO A 131 0.88 11.45 27.58
CA PRO A 131 2.27 11.14 27.28
C PRO A 131 2.52 9.63 27.35
N GLY A 132 3.34 9.12 26.45
CA GLY A 132 3.75 7.72 26.47
C GLY A 132 2.68 6.72 26.03
N THR A 133 1.56 7.17 25.49
CA THR A 133 0.52 6.30 24.93
C THR A 133 0.78 5.96 23.48
N TYR A 134 0.11 4.91 22.97
CA TYR A 134 0.13 4.56 21.56
C TYR A 134 -0.32 5.75 20.68
N THR A 135 -1.45 6.32 21.02
CA THR A 135 -2.06 7.43 20.26
C THR A 135 -1.13 8.65 20.16
N PHE A 136 -0.43 9.00 21.25
CA PHE A 136 0.58 10.06 21.17
C PHE A 136 1.71 9.71 20.19
N TYR A 137 2.33 8.54 20.33
CA TYR A 137 3.46 8.15 19.48
C TYR A 137 3.05 8.00 18.00
N TYR A 138 1.88 7.42 17.74
CA TYR A 138 1.30 7.35 16.40
C TYR A 138 1.14 8.75 15.79
N SER A 139 0.49 9.66 16.52
CA SER A 139 0.22 11.01 16.05
C SER A 139 1.51 11.83 15.87
N ALA A 140 2.49 11.63 16.75
CA ALA A 140 3.80 12.27 16.64
C ALA A 140 4.56 11.80 15.40
N TYR A 141 4.52 10.50 15.10
CA TYR A 141 5.11 9.93 13.89
C TYR A 141 4.40 10.43 12.62
N MET A 142 3.08 10.30 12.55
CA MET A 142 2.28 10.67 11.38
C MET A 142 2.25 12.18 11.12
N GLY A 143 2.16 12.98 12.16
CA GLY A 143 2.19 14.43 12.08
C GLY A 143 3.58 15.02 11.85
N GLY A 144 4.63 14.20 11.85
CA GLY A 144 6.00 14.67 11.76
C GLY A 144 6.34 15.62 12.92
N TYR A 145 5.81 15.31 14.14
CA TYR A 145 6.00 16.15 15.32
C TYR A 145 7.47 16.25 15.67
N LYS A 146 7.91 17.48 15.82
CA LYS A 146 9.25 17.79 16.29
C LYS A 146 9.08 18.48 17.63
N PRO A 147 9.58 17.87 18.73
CA PRO A 147 9.68 18.61 19.96
C PRO A 147 10.51 19.89 19.71
N GLU A 148 10.37 20.89 20.58
CA GLU A 148 11.18 22.09 20.46
C GLU A 148 12.67 21.71 20.44
N VAL A 149 13.25 21.70 19.26
CA VAL A 149 14.68 21.45 19.05
C VAL A 149 15.37 22.77 18.75
N PRO A 150 16.61 22.95 19.20
CA PRO A 150 17.36 24.16 18.93
C PRO A 150 17.39 24.49 17.44
N GLU A 151 17.33 25.77 17.12
CA GLU A 151 17.50 26.24 15.75
C GLU A 151 18.84 25.75 15.21
N GLY A 152 18.82 25.15 14.01
CA GLY A 152 20.02 24.56 13.39
C GLY A 152 20.22 23.07 13.66
N THR A 153 19.28 22.40 14.36
CA THR A 153 19.32 20.94 14.49
C THR A 153 19.32 20.28 13.11
N ASP A 154 20.28 19.38 12.90
CA ASP A 154 20.43 18.73 11.59
C ASP A 154 19.26 17.75 11.27
N VAL A 155 19.08 17.52 9.98
CA VAL A 155 17.99 16.68 9.45
C VAL A 155 18.06 15.24 9.96
N THR A 156 19.28 14.73 10.22
CA THR A 156 19.50 13.37 10.69
C THR A 156 18.96 13.21 12.11
N THR A 157 19.24 14.17 12.99
CA THR A 157 18.70 14.19 14.36
C THR A 157 17.17 14.23 14.36
N LEU A 158 16.56 15.06 13.49
CA LEU A 158 15.10 15.13 13.36
C LEU A 158 14.50 13.81 12.86
N PHE A 159 15.19 13.15 11.93
CA PHE A 159 14.79 11.84 11.45
C PHE A 159 14.84 10.77 12.55
N MET A 160 15.91 10.76 13.36
CA MET A 160 16.04 9.81 14.49
C MET A 160 14.89 9.99 15.51
N HIS A 161 14.44 11.22 15.77
CA HIS A 161 13.27 11.46 16.63
C HIS A 161 12.00 10.84 16.05
N THR A 162 11.77 11.00 14.74
CA THR A 162 10.60 10.41 14.06
C THR A 162 10.64 8.89 14.12
N GLU A 163 11.81 8.28 13.92
CA GLU A 163 12.00 6.83 14.04
C GLU A 163 11.75 6.33 15.47
N ALA A 164 12.18 7.08 16.49
CA ALA A 164 11.93 6.73 17.88
C ALA A 164 10.43 6.74 18.24
N TYR A 165 9.64 7.62 17.61
CA TYR A 165 8.18 7.59 17.75
C TYR A 165 7.57 6.35 17.11
N ALA A 166 8.03 5.95 15.94
CA ALA A 166 7.57 4.71 15.29
C ALA A 166 7.89 3.48 16.15
N ASP A 167 9.11 3.37 16.65
CA ASP A 167 9.51 2.25 17.51
C ASP A 167 8.66 2.21 18.80
N SER A 168 8.39 3.38 19.39
CA SER A 168 7.55 3.50 20.58
C SER A 168 6.09 3.14 20.29
N ALA A 169 5.55 3.58 19.16
CA ALA A 169 4.21 3.24 18.74
C ALA A 169 4.04 1.73 18.50
N ILE A 170 4.97 1.12 17.76
CA ILE A 170 4.95 -0.34 17.50
C ILE A 170 4.99 -1.12 18.83
N ALA A 171 5.83 -0.70 19.78
CA ALA A 171 5.94 -1.33 21.09
C ALA A 171 4.66 -1.23 21.95
N LYS A 172 3.86 -0.20 21.71
CA LYS A 172 2.62 0.10 22.46
C LYS A 172 1.35 -0.13 21.66
N LEU A 173 1.46 -0.70 20.46
CA LEU A 173 0.30 -0.99 19.63
C LEU A 173 -0.72 -1.83 20.43
N PRO A 174 -1.97 -1.38 20.62
CA PRO A 174 -3.00 -2.15 21.32
C PRO A 174 -3.37 -3.43 20.55
N ASP A 175 -3.86 -4.45 21.26
CA ASP A 175 -4.29 -5.70 20.61
C ASP A 175 -5.59 -5.53 19.80
N ASP A 176 -6.40 -4.54 20.14
CA ASP A 176 -7.63 -4.16 19.45
C ASP A 176 -7.42 -2.98 18.46
N SER A 177 -6.18 -2.73 18.05
CA SER A 177 -5.85 -1.72 17.05
C SER A 177 -6.58 -1.95 15.73
N TRP A 178 -6.79 -0.88 14.99
CA TRP A 178 -7.41 -0.95 13.66
C TRP A 178 -6.46 -1.58 12.63
N ALA A 179 -7.04 -2.17 11.60
CA ALA A 179 -6.27 -2.76 10.48
C ALA A 179 -5.28 -1.77 9.85
N ASP A 180 -5.70 -0.50 9.70
CA ASP A 180 -4.85 0.56 9.17
C ASP A 180 -3.57 0.79 9.99
N ASP A 181 -3.64 0.58 11.32
CA ASP A 181 -2.48 0.72 12.19
C ASP A 181 -1.49 -0.44 11.97
N TYR A 182 -2.00 -1.67 11.80
CA TYR A 182 -1.15 -2.81 11.43
C TYR A 182 -0.50 -2.59 10.07
N ASP A 183 -1.26 -2.16 9.08
CA ASP A 183 -0.76 -1.87 7.74
C ASP A 183 0.37 -0.84 7.77
N LEU A 184 0.17 0.26 8.48
CA LEU A 184 1.17 1.33 8.62
C LEU A 184 2.49 0.80 9.18
N TRP A 185 2.42 0.06 10.30
CA TRP A 185 3.63 -0.39 10.98
C TRP A 185 4.32 -1.54 10.26
N ILE A 186 3.58 -2.40 9.55
CA ILE A 186 4.14 -3.41 8.66
C ILE A 186 4.93 -2.72 7.54
N GLN A 187 4.34 -1.73 6.88
CA GLN A 187 5.01 -0.94 5.84
C GLN A 187 6.28 -0.24 6.35
N HIS A 188 6.23 0.28 7.57
CA HIS A 188 7.40 0.89 8.20
C HIS A 188 8.53 -0.12 8.46
N LEU A 189 8.20 -1.38 8.75
CA LEU A 189 9.19 -2.41 9.07
C LEU A 189 9.77 -3.12 7.83
N ILE A 190 9.05 -3.17 6.70
CA ILE A 190 9.52 -3.84 5.47
C ILE A 190 10.92 -3.34 5.04
N PRO A 191 11.14 -2.02 4.82
CA PRO A 191 12.45 -1.54 4.38
C PRO A 191 13.55 -1.71 5.43
N LYS A 192 13.21 -1.82 6.70
CA LYS A 192 14.18 -1.98 7.79
C LYS A 192 14.75 -3.37 7.93
N ARG A 193 14.18 -4.35 7.24
CA ARG A 193 14.62 -5.75 7.26
C ARG A 193 14.60 -6.38 8.66
N ASP A 194 13.85 -5.81 9.61
CA ASP A 194 13.66 -6.39 10.94
C ASP A 194 12.62 -7.52 10.89
N THR A 195 13.07 -8.68 10.42
CA THR A 195 12.22 -9.85 10.21
C THR A 195 11.53 -10.31 11.51
N VAL A 196 12.17 -10.11 12.66
CA VAL A 196 11.61 -10.53 13.96
C VAL A 196 10.41 -9.66 14.33
N ARG A 197 10.56 -8.33 14.31
CA ARG A 197 9.45 -7.42 14.60
C ARG A 197 8.36 -7.51 13.54
N LEU A 198 8.75 -7.61 12.27
CA LEU A 198 7.80 -7.78 11.16
C LEU A 198 6.95 -9.04 11.33
N THR A 199 7.58 -10.21 11.57
CA THR A 199 6.85 -11.47 11.79
C THR A 199 5.89 -11.38 12.97
N ARG A 200 6.34 -10.80 14.10
CA ARG A 200 5.48 -10.60 15.28
C ARG A 200 4.25 -9.73 14.95
N LEU A 201 4.44 -8.66 14.20
CA LEU A 201 3.37 -7.75 13.84
C LEU A 201 2.38 -8.40 12.85
N LEU A 202 2.89 -9.11 11.85
CA LEU A 202 2.08 -9.89 10.92
C LEU A 202 1.26 -10.98 11.64
N THR A 203 1.86 -11.65 12.63
CA THR A 203 1.16 -12.65 13.45
C THR A 203 0.01 -12.02 14.23
N ARG A 204 0.26 -10.90 14.92
CA ARG A 204 -0.80 -10.17 15.64
C ARG A 204 -1.92 -9.71 14.71
N TYR A 205 -1.57 -9.20 13.53
CA TYR A 205 -2.56 -8.76 12.54
C TYR A 205 -3.43 -9.93 12.06
N TYR A 206 -2.82 -11.05 11.74
CA TYR A 206 -3.53 -12.26 11.34
C TYR A 206 -4.43 -12.80 12.46
N GLU A 207 -3.91 -12.93 13.69
CA GLU A 207 -4.64 -13.44 14.86
C GLU A 207 -5.76 -12.50 15.32
N SER A 208 -5.68 -11.20 15.03
CA SER A 208 -6.76 -10.25 15.32
C SER A 208 -8.03 -10.51 14.49
N GLY A 209 -7.94 -11.30 13.42
CA GLY A 209 -9.03 -11.56 12.49
C GLY A 209 -9.42 -10.35 11.63
N GLN A 210 -8.62 -9.30 11.64
CA GLN A 210 -8.91 -8.10 10.85
C GLN A 210 -8.36 -8.15 9.42
N TYR A 211 -7.45 -9.10 9.12
CA TYR A 211 -7.02 -9.32 7.75
C TYR A 211 -8.05 -10.21 7.04
N PRO A 212 -8.65 -9.77 5.89
CA PRO A 212 -9.72 -10.52 5.22
C PRO A 212 -9.25 -11.87 4.70
N GLU A 213 -10.00 -12.93 5.03
CA GLU A 213 -9.69 -14.28 4.54
C GLU A 213 -9.73 -14.32 3.00
N GLU A 214 -10.67 -13.62 2.38
CA GLU A 214 -10.80 -13.55 0.92
C GLU A 214 -9.57 -12.93 0.26
N ALA A 215 -9.00 -11.87 0.87
CA ALA A 215 -7.77 -11.27 0.40
C ALA A 215 -6.59 -12.26 0.55
N LEU A 216 -6.53 -12.98 1.66
CA LEU A 216 -5.49 -13.97 1.91
C LEU A 216 -5.56 -15.12 0.91
N GLN A 217 -6.77 -15.63 0.59
CA GLN A 217 -6.97 -16.67 -0.42
C GLN A 217 -6.63 -16.16 -1.83
N TYR A 218 -6.93 -14.90 -2.14
CA TYR A 218 -6.53 -14.30 -3.40
C TYR A 218 -5.00 -14.27 -3.54
N HIS A 219 -4.29 -13.76 -2.54
CA HIS A 219 -2.83 -13.72 -2.52
C HIS A 219 -2.20 -15.12 -2.53
N PHE A 220 -2.83 -16.08 -1.86
CA PHE A 220 -2.42 -17.48 -1.96
C PHE A 220 -2.47 -17.96 -3.41
N ASN A 221 -3.56 -17.71 -4.12
CA ASN A 221 -3.71 -18.13 -5.52
C ASN A 221 -2.74 -17.38 -6.45
N GLU A 222 -2.47 -16.10 -6.21
CA GLU A 222 -1.45 -15.38 -6.98
C GLU A 222 -0.09 -16.10 -6.87
N LEU A 223 0.39 -16.33 -5.64
CA LEU A 223 1.69 -16.97 -5.41
C LEU A 223 1.72 -18.42 -5.88
N GLN A 224 0.62 -19.15 -5.73
CA GLN A 224 0.49 -20.55 -6.19
C GLN A 224 0.52 -20.64 -7.73
N GLY A 225 0.04 -19.62 -8.43
CA GLY A 225 0.08 -19.54 -9.89
C GLY A 225 1.48 -19.33 -10.47
N MET A 226 2.40 -18.77 -9.69
CA MET A 226 3.74 -18.45 -10.14
C MET A 226 4.68 -19.67 -10.14
N ASP A 227 5.73 -19.60 -10.92
CA ASP A 227 6.77 -20.62 -10.95
C ASP A 227 7.63 -20.60 -9.69
N GLU A 228 8.29 -21.73 -9.38
CA GLU A 228 9.17 -21.86 -8.21
C GLU A 228 10.30 -20.82 -8.23
N GLY A 229 10.60 -20.25 -7.08
CA GLY A 229 11.66 -19.25 -6.91
C GLY A 229 11.41 -17.93 -7.63
N ALA A 230 10.19 -17.67 -8.08
CA ALA A 230 9.83 -16.44 -8.78
C ALA A 230 9.92 -15.19 -7.91
N VAL A 231 10.09 -14.06 -8.58
CA VAL A 231 10.02 -12.71 -7.99
C VAL A 231 8.62 -12.14 -8.25
N TYR A 232 7.98 -11.62 -7.22
CA TYR A 232 6.74 -10.86 -7.32
C TYR A 232 7.03 -9.38 -7.01
N ILE A 233 6.72 -8.52 -7.94
CA ILE A 233 6.79 -7.07 -7.77
C ILE A 233 5.43 -6.57 -7.31
N ALA A 234 5.37 -6.06 -6.09
CA ALA A 234 4.17 -5.47 -5.48
C ALA A 234 4.19 -3.95 -5.66
N PRO A 235 3.19 -3.36 -6.33
CA PRO A 235 3.15 -1.93 -6.61
C PRO A 235 2.74 -1.08 -5.41
N ASN A 236 2.18 -1.70 -4.39
CA ASN A 236 1.70 -1.03 -3.20
C ASN A 236 1.65 -1.99 -1.99
N PRO A 237 1.64 -1.44 -0.77
CA PRO A 237 1.66 -2.24 0.45
C PRO A 237 0.44 -3.15 0.63
N GLY A 238 -0.74 -2.76 0.11
CA GLY A 238 -1.93 -3.60 0.17
C GLY A 238 -1.73 -4.94 -0.53
N GLU A 239 -0.93 -4.97 -1.58
CA GLU A 239 -0.61 -6.17 -2.35
C GLU A 239 0.45 -7.07 -1.69
N ILE A 240 1.28 -6.53 -0.79
CA ILE A 240 2.37 -7.32 -0.20
C ILE A 240 2.03 -7.92 1.16
N ILE A 241 1.20 -7.25 1.97
CA ILE A 241 0.96 -7.64 3.38
C ILE A 241 0.37 -9.06 3.48
N GLY A 242 -0.64 -9.39 2.69
CA GLY A 242 -1.21 -10.74 2.66
C GLY A 242 -0.20 -11.81 2.25
N LYS A 243 0.68 -11.49 1.30
CA LYS A 243 1.76 -12.38 0.87
C LYS A 243 2.80 -12.58 1.97
N LEU A 244 3.12 -11.52 2.73
CA LEU A 244 3.99 -11.62 3.90
C LEU A 244 3.35 -12.46 5.03
N ILE A 245 2.04 -12.34 5.26
CA ILE A 245 1.32 -13.21 6.21
C ILE A 245 1.44 -14.67 5.78
N LEU A 246 1.22 -14.97 4.49
CA LEU A 246 1.38 -16.33 3.95
C LEU A 246 2.78 -16.88 4.20
N GLN A 247 3.84 -16.09 4.00
CA GLN A 247 5.22 -16.52 4.14
C GLN A 247 5.68 -16.60 5.59
N HIS A 248 5.46 -15.54 6.37
CA HIS A 248 6.02 -15.42 7.71
C HIS A 248 5.19 -16.09 8.79
N VAL A 249 3.87 -16.07 8.67
CA VAL A 249 2.94 -16.61 9.68
C VAL A 249 2.53 -18.03 9.32
N LEU A 250 2.01 -18.23 8.09
CA LEU A 250 1.48 -19.52 7.65
C LEU A 250 2.52 -20.45 7.04
N GLY A 251 3.72 -19.96 6.74
CA GLY A 251 4.85 -20.76 6.29
C GLY A 251 4.74 -21.33 4.87
N VAL A 252 3.86 -20.75 4.04
CA VAL A 252 3.62 -21.17 2.65
C VAL A 252 4.25 -20.21 1.65
N HIS A 253 4.61 -20.70 0.46
CA HIS A 253 5.21 -19.91 -0.63
C HIS A 253 6.49 -19.15 -0.26
N ARG A 254 7.29 -19.67 0.68
CA ARG A 254 8.56 -19.05 1.12
C ARG A 254 9.63 -19.04 0.04
N ASP A 255 9.45 -19.79 -1.02
CA ASP A 255 10.32 -19.81 -2.20
C ASP A 255 10.18 -18.57 -3.08
N LYS A 256 9.06 -17.84 -2.98
CA LYS A 256 8.83 -16.61 -3.75
C LYS A 256 9.53 -15.43 -3.08
N ILE A 257 10.12 -14.56 -3.88
CA ILE A 257 10.75 -13.33 -3.42
C ILE A 257 9.78 -12.18 -3.68
N LEU A 258 9.45 -11.46 -2.61
CA LEU A 258 8.56 -10.30 -2.69
C LEU A 258 9.39 -9.02 -2.77
N TYR A 259 9.12 -8.20 -3.77
CA TYR A 259 9.70 -6.88 -3.94
C TYR A 259 8.60 -5.83 -3.78
N ASP A 260 8.76 -4.96 -2.80
CA ASP A 260 7.84 -3.86 -2.50
C ASP A 260 8.38 -2.58 -3.16
N GLU A 261 7.63 -2.02 -4.11
CA GLU A 261 8.03 -0.80 -4.81
C GLU A 261 8.04 0.43 -3.89
N ASP A 262 7.16 0.50 -2.90
CA ASP A 262 7.17 1.59 -1.92
C ASP A 262 8.40 1.53 -1.00
N ALA A 263 8.85 0.32 -0.64
CA ALA A 263 10.08 0.10 0.09
C ALA A 263 11.35 0.36 -0.76
N ALA A 264 11.20 0.40 -2.07
CA ALA A 264 12.31 0.68 -3.01
C ALA A 264 12.94 2.08 -2.86
N MET A 265 12.32 2.95 -2.07
CA MET A 265 12.90 4.21 -1.64
C MET A 265 14.12 4.03 -0.72
N ASP A 266 14.23 2.87 -0.08
CA ASP A 266 15.36 2.53 0.78
C ASP A 266 16.43 1.79 -0.01
N ARG A 267 17.62 2.39 -0.08
CA ARG A 267 18.74 1.85 -0.84
C ARG A 267 19.20 0.48 -0.35
N ASP A 268 19.24 0.32 0.96
CA ASP A 268 19.74 -0.93 1.56
C ASP A 268 18.72 -2.05 1.39
N TYR A 269 17.43 -1.73 1.38
CA TYR A 269 16.36 -2.65 1.01
C TYR A 269 16.54 -3.14 -0.44
N VAL A 270 16.70 -2.23 -1.41
CA VAL A 270 16.87 -2.62 -2.82
C VAL A 270 18.12 -3.45 -3.01
N LYS A 271 19.25 -3.04 -2.41
CA LYS A 271 20.50 -3.75 -2.50
C LYS A 271 20.39 -5.20 -1.98
N ASP A 272 19.69 -5.38 -0.87
CA ASP A 272 19.48 -6.70 -0.30
C ASP A 272 18.56 -7.57 -1.16
N VAL A 273 17.40 -7.05 -1.59
CA VAL A 273 16.50 -7.80 -2.47
C VAL A 273 17.16 -8.13 -3.80
N PHE A 274 17.90 -7.20 -4.41
CA PHE A 274 18.65 -7.45 -5.64
C PHE A 274 19.67 -8.56 -5.46
N GLY A 275 20.35 -8.61 -4.31
CA GLY A 275 21.22 -9.74 -3.95
C GLY A 275 20.49 -11.08 -3.95
N HIS A 276 19.26 -11.13 -3.40
CA HIS A 276 18.45 -12.34 -3.35
C HIS A 276 17.92 -12.79 -4.71
N ILE A 277 17.59 -11.85 -5.60
CA ILE A 277 17.08 -12.17 -6.95
C ILE A 277 18.19 -12.33 -7.99
N GLY A 278 19.44 -12.09 -7.61
CA GLY A 278 20.60 -12.18 -8.51
C GLY A 278 20.70 -11.01 -9.51
N VAL A 279 20.10 -9.86 -9.19
CA VAL A 279 20.21 -8.61 -9.94
C VAL A 279 21.41 -7.82 -9.40
N PRO A 280 22.37 -7.38 -10.24
CA PRO A 280 23.48 -6.58 -9.77
C PRO A 280 23.00 -5.22 -9.25
N PHE A 281 23.54 -4.77 -8.12
CA PHE A 281 23.28 -3.43 -7.62
C PHE A 281 24.41 -2.50 -8.07
N ASP A 282 24.05 -1.45 -8.82
CA ASP A 282 24.98 -0.42 -9.29
C ASP A 282 24.62 0.94 -8.67
N GLU A 283 25.58 1.50 -7.92
CA GLU A 283 25.42 2.81 -7.25
C GLU A 283 25.09 3.94 -8.22
N ASN A 284 25.69 3.93 -9.42
CA ASN A 284 25.45 4.98 -10.41
C ASN A 284 24.03 4.85 -10.99
N VAL A 285 23.61 3.63 -11.29
CA VAL A 285 22.24 3.34 -11.74
C VAL A 285 21.24 3.74 -10.66
N TRP A 286 21.52 3.43 -9.39
CA TRP A 286 20.67 3.85 -8.27
C TRP A 286 20.57 5.37 -8.18
N ASN A 287 21.70 6.08 -8.19
CA ASN A 287 21.73 7.53 -8.04
C ASN A 287 21.13 8.25 -9.25
N ASP A 288 21.46 7.81 -10.45
CA ASP A 288 21.08 8.52 -11.69
C ASP A 288 19.72 8.12 -12.24
N GLN A 289 19.35 6.85 -12.14
CA GLN A 289 18.14 6.31 -12.74
C GLN A 289 17.09 5.86 -11.71
N LEU A 290 17.53 5.26 -10.61
CA LEU A 290 16.63 4.69 -9.61
C LEU A 290 16.23 5.72 -8.55
N HIS A 291 17.05 6.72 -8.30
CA HIS A 291 16.80 7.73 -7.27
C HIS A 291 16.32 9.07 -7.82
N ALA A 292 16.89 9.55 -8.92
CA ALA A 292 16.58 10.88 -9.48
C ALA A 292 15.18 10.99 -10.06
N THR A 293 14.56 9.88 -10.41
CA THR A 293 13.30 9.82 -11.14
C THR A 293 12.10 9.38 -10.30
N MET A 294 12.24 9.11 -9.02
CA MET A 294 11.23 8.52 -8.12
C MET A 294 9.90 9.27 -7.98
N TRP A 295 9.76 10.44 -8.57
CA TRP A 295 8.53 11.26 -8.52
C TRP A 295 7.83 11.43 -9.86
N GLN A 296 8.34 10.80 -10.87
CA GLN A 296 7.70 10.77 -12.16
C GLN A 296 7.47 9.30 -12.46
N ASP A 297 6.33 8.92 -13.00
CA ASP A 297 5.94 7.57 -13.42
C ASP A 297 7.03 6.78 -14.18
N LYS A 298 8.13 7.41 -14.49
CA LYS A 298 9.28 6.85 -15.19
C LYS A 298 10.19 5.98 -14.34
N THR A 299 10.16 6.09 -13.01
CA THR A 299 11.12 5.40 -12.13
C THR A 299 10.73 3.99 -11.81
N LEU A 300 9.48 3.78 -11.48
CA LEU A 300 8.96 2.42 -11.31
C LEU A 300 9.26 1.60 -12.55
N ARG A 301 9.12 2.19 -13.72
CA ARG A 301 9.49 1.58 -15.01
C ARG A 301 10.96 1.25 -15.11
N ALA A 302 11.82 2.18 -14.71
CA ALA A 302 13.26 1.97 -14.80
C ALA A 302 13.71 0.83 -13.87
N ILE A 303 13.18 0.77 -12.65
CA ILE A 303 13.45 -0.32 -11.71
C ILE A 303 12.90 -1.64 -12.23
N MET A 304 11.64 -1.68 -12.66
CA MET A 304 11.03 -2.89 -13.21
C MET A 304 11.79 -3.37 -14.45
N GLN A 305 12.10 -2.48 -15.38
CA GLN A 305 12.88 -2.83 -16.56
C GLN A 305 14.25 -3.36 -16.16
N TYR A 306 14.91 -2.74 -15.18
CA TYR A 306 16.21 -3.20 -14.71
C TYR A 306 16.13 -4.60 -14.09
N ILE A 307 15.08 -4.89 -13.30
CA ILE A 307 14.83 -6.23 -12.77
C ILE A 307 14.59 -7.23 -13.91
N PHE A 308 13.76 -6.87 -14.90
CA PHE A 308 13.48 -7.74 -16.05
C PHE A 308 14.72 -8.08 -16.87
N ASP A 309 15.60 -7.10 -17.06
CA ASP A 309 16.80 -7.26 -17.89
C ASP A 309 17.90 -8.08 -17.18
N HIS A 310 17.92 -8.11 -15.86
CA HIS A 310 19.01 -8.70 -15.09
C HIS A 310 18.62 -9.90 -14.22
N SER A 311 17.34 -10.07 -13.89
CA SER A 311 16.90 -11.21 -13.10
C SER A 311 17.04 -12.53 -13.87
N LYS A 312 17.62 -13.53 -13.19
CA LYS A 312 17.65 -14.91 -13.69
C LYS A 312 16.44 -15.73 -13.25
N ARG A 313 15.57 -15.13 -12.44
CA ARG A 313 14.37 -15.74 -11.90
C ARG A 313 13.15 -15.28 -12.70
N PRO A 314 12.10 -16.09 -12.81
CA PRO A 314 10.83 -15.62 -13.36
C PRO A 314 10.31 -14.40 -12.58
N VAL A 315 9.86 -13.37 -13.28
CA VAL A 315 9.37 -12.13 -12.66
C VAL A 315 7.89 -11.94 -12.98
N TYR A 316 7.14 -11.64 -11.95
CA TYR A 316 5.68 -11.47 -12.01
C TYR A 316 5.25 -10.14 -11.43
N LEU A 317 4.15 -9.61 -11.96
CA LEU A 317 3.41 -8.45 -11.48
C LEU A 317 1.99 -8.88 -11.12
N SER A 318 1.29 -8.13 -10.28
CA SER A 318 -0.14 -8.32 -10.06
C SER A 318 -0.94 -8.07 -11.33
N ALA A 319 -1.87 -8.96 -11.66
CA ALA A 319 -2.83 -8.68 -12.73
C ALA A 319 -3.88 -7.64 -12.29
N HIS A 320 -4.09 -7.49 -10.98
CA HIS A 320 -4.98 -6.48 -10.40
C HIS A 320 -4.50 -5.06 -10.73
N ASP A 321 -3.22 -4.83 -10.59
CA ASP A 321 -2.64 -3.48 -10.74
C ASP A 321 -2.23 -3.15 -12.16
N MET A 322 -2.29 -4.12 -13.08
CA MET A 322 -1.97 -3.86 -14.50
C MET A 322 -2.78 -2.73 -15.11
N TRP A 323 -4.01 -2.52 -14.66
CA TRP A 323 -4.80 -1.39 -15.12
C TRP A 323 -4.25 -0.05 -14.60
N LEU A 324 -3.69 0.00 -13.39
CA LEU A 324 -3.02 1.20 -12.85
C LEU A 324 -1.81 1.55 -13.71
N TYR A 325 -0.99 0.58 -14.07
CA TYR A 325 0.16 0.78 -14.94
C TYR A 325 -0.23 1.14 -16.38
N THR A 326 -1.36 0.65 -16.88
CA THR A 326 -1.81 0.93 -18.24
C THR A 326 -2.55 2.26 -18.36
N LEU A 327 -3.34 2.65 -17.37
CA LEU A 327 -4.05 3.94 -17.36
C LEU A 327 -3.13 5.10 -16.97
N GLY A 328 -2.15 4.86 -16.08
CA GLY A 328 -1.24 5.86 -15.54
C GLY A 328 -0.07 6.24 -16.46
N GLN A 329 -0.10 5.99 -17.76
CA GLN A 329 0.98 6.23 -18.72
C GLN A 329 2.28 5.43 -18.42
N GLY A 330 2.16 4.35 -17.66
CA GLY A 330 3.26 3.66 -17.04
C GLY A 330 4.13 2.83 -17.97
N LEU A 331 3.65 1.84 -18.64
CA LEU A 331 4.49 0.89 -19.38
C LEU A 331 4.57 1.23 -20.88
N SER A 332 5.77 1.11 -21.46
CA SER A 332 5.92 1.20 -22.91
C SER A 332 5.18 0.05 -23.60
N ASP A 333 4.82 0.23 -24.88
CA ASP A 333 4.12 -0.80 -25.63
C ASP A 333 5.00 -2.03 -25.85
N GLU A 334 6.31 -1.85 -25.94
CA GLU A 334 7.30 -2.95 -26.01
C GLU A 334 7.26 -3.77 -24.73
N LEU A 335 7.22 -3.13 -23.56
CA LEU A 335 7.17 -3.83 -22.28
C LEU A 335 5.83 -4.54 -22.09
N LYS A 336 4.71 -3.88 -22.44
CA LYS A 336 3.38 -4.51 -22.42
C LYS A 336 3.31 -5.77 -23.28
N ALA A 337 3.99 -5.77 -24.44
CA ALA A 337 4.06 -6.93 -25.34
C ALA A 337 4.83 -8.11 -24.72
N CYS A 338 5.66 -7.87 -23.70
CA CYS A 338 6.40 -8.88 -22.98
C CYS A 338 5.72 -9.38 -21.70
N LEU A 339 4.52 -8.85 -21.35
CA LEU A 339 3.76 -9.23 -20.17
C LEU A 339 2.61 -10.18 -20.54
N TYR A 340 2.69 -11.39 -20.06
CA TYR A 340 1.74 -12.46 -20.36
C TYR A 340 0.85 -12.75 -19.15
N ASN A 341 -0.45 -12.55 -19.31
CA ASN A 341 -1.41 -12.90 -18.27
C ASN A 341 -1.51 -14.41 -18.07
N GLU A 342 -1.11 -14.90 -16.89
CA GLU A 342 -1.18 -16.32 -16.50
C GLU A 342 -2.35 -16.61 -15.53
N GLY A 343 -3.24 -15.66 -15.37
CA GLY A 343 -4.41 -15.77 -14.49
C GLY A 343 -4.53 -14.56 -13.58
N LEU A 344 -4.09 -14.67 -12.34
CA LEU A 344 -4.10 -13.58 -11.36
C LEU A 344 -2.81 -12.76 -11.38
N THR A 345 -1.81 -13.21 -12.14
CA THR A 345 -0.51 -12.55 -12.28
C THR A 345 -0.13 -12.35 -13.74
N MET A 346 0.74 -11.37 -13.99
CA MET A 346 1.36 -11.11 -15.28
C MET A 346 2.81 -11.54 -15.22
N HIS A 347 3.19 -12.48 -16.06
CA HIS A 347 4.56 -12.97 -16.17
C HIS A 347 5.33 -12.19 -17.23
N TYR A 348 6.51 -11.70 -16.90
CA TYR A 348 7.41 -11.11 -17.89
C TYR A 348 8.16 -12.19 -18.67
N SER A 349 8.06 -12.14 -20.01
CA SER A 349 8.85 -12.98 -20.91
C SER A 349 9.22 -12.23 -22.17
N ALA A 350 10.52 -12.15 -22.47
CA ALA A 350 11.01 -11.57 -23.72
C ALA A 350 10.67 -12.45 -24.96
N LYS A 351 10.21 -13.67 -24.75
CA LYS A 351 9.85 -14.60 -25.83
C LYS A 351 8.38 -14.99 -25.71
N PRO A 352 7.64 -14.94 -26.83
CA PRO A 352 6.25 -15.41 -26.87
C PRO A 352 6.14 -16.89 -26.47
N TYR A 353 5.09 -17.22 -25.71
CA TYR A 353 4.72 -18.60 -25.35
C TYR A 353 3.21 -18.74 -25.17
N ASP A 354 2.72 -19.98 -25.01
CA ASP A 354 1.29 -20.26 -24.82
C ASP A 354 0.87 -20.04 -23.35
N ASN A 355 0.63 -18.78 -22.98
CA ASN A 355 0.12 -18.43 -21.67
C ASN A 355 -1.33 -18.90 -21.42
N ARG A 356 -2.10 -19.23 -22.46
CA ARG A 356 -3.47 -19.77 -22.30
C ARG A 356 -3.44 -21.16 -21.66
N SER A 357 -2.49 -22.00 -22.03
CA SER A 357 -2.30 -23.31 -21.38
C SER A 357 -1.86 -23.17 -19.92
N VAL A 358 -0.98 -22.20 -19.63
CA VAL A 358 -0.58 -21.90 -18.26
C VAL A 358 -1.77 -21.43 -17.42
N LYS A 359 -2.57 -20.51 -17.96
CA LYS A 359 -3.79 -20.02 -17.31
C LYS A 359 -4.76 -21.15 -16.97
N ARG A 360 -4.99 -22.10 -17.91
CA ARG A 360 -5.82 -23.30 -17.68
C ARG A 360 -5.24 -24.20 -16.59
N ARG A 361 -3.93 -24.47 -16.63
CA ARG A 361 -3.25 -25.24 -15.59
C ARG A 361 -3.46 -24.61 -14.21
N ASN A 362 -3.34 -23.28 -14.10
CA ASN A 362 -3.54 -22.56 -12.86
C ASN A 362 -4.97 -22.73 -12.33
N ILE A 363 -5.99 -22.57 -13.17
CA ILE A 363 -7.39 -22.78 -12.83
C ILE A 363 -7.68 -24.25 -12.40
N GLU A 364 -7.08 -25.21 -13.08
CA GLU A 364 -7.41 -26.64 -12.89
C GLU A 364 -6.66 -27.30 -11.73
N GLN A 365 -5.43 -26.84 -11.45
CA GLN A 365 -4.51 -27.58 -10.60
C GLN A 365 -3.89 -26.75 -9.47
N ARG A 366 -3.86 -25.42 -9.60
CA ARG A 366 -3.12 -24.57 -8.67
C ARG A 366 -4.05 -23.71 -7.81
N TYR A 367 -5.09 -23.10 -8.38
CA TYR A 367 -5.95 -22.18 -7.66
C TYR A 367 -6.98 -22.89 -6.79
N ARG A 368 -7.16 -22.39 -5.60
CA ARG A 368 -8.26 -22.73 -4.69
C ARG A 368 -9.42 -21.80 -5.01
N LEU A 369 -10.43 -22.31 -5.72
CA LEU A 369 -11.55 -21.48 -6.19
C LEU A 369 -12.84 -21.75 -5.39
N GLU A 370 -12.84 -22.74 -4.51
CA GLU A 370 -14.01 -23.17 -3.74
C GLU A 370 -14.54 -22.06 -2.82
N TYR A 371 -13.64 -21.24 -2.26
CA TYR A 371 -14.02 -20.15 -1.38
C TYR A 371 -14.84 -19.06 -2.07
N LEU A 372 -14.72 -18.93 -3.40
CA LEU A 372 -15.48 -17.94 -4.19
C LEU A 372 -16.98 -18.21 -4.22
N ARG A 373 -17.42 -19.39 -3.79
CA ARG A 373 -18.82 -19.73 -3.63
C ARG A 373 -19.38 -19.35 -2.26
N MET A 374 -18.51 -19.03 -1.32
CA MET A 374 -18.93 -18.50 -0.02
C MET A 374 -19.31 -17.03 -0.15
N PRO A 375 -20.30 -16.55 0.62
CA PRO A 375 -20.57 -15.12 0.64
C PRO A 375 -19.31 -14.38 1.10
N PHE A 376 -18.93 -13.35 0.34
CA PHE A 376 -17.88 -12.43 0.80
C PHE A 376 -18.36 -11.76 2.07
N HIS A 377 -17.59 -11.86 3.14
CA HIS A 377 -17.97 -11.27 4.40
C HIS A 377 -18.15 -9.76 4.24
N PRO A 378 -19.35 -9.24 4.50
CA PRO A 378 -19.65 -7.84 4.19
C PRO A 378 -18.91 -6.87 5.11
N GLU A 379 -18.44 -7.31 6.26
CA GLU A 379 -17.88 -6.40 7.25
C GLU A 379 -16.81 -7.08 8.10
N ILE A 380 -15.57 -6.82 7.79
CA ILE A 380 -14.58 -6.85 8.83
C ILE A 380 -14.71 -5.51 9.55
N LYS A 381 -15.17 -5.55 10.80
CA LYS A 381 -15.33 -4.36 11.61
C LYS A 381 -14.01 -3.60 11.64
N ASN A 382 -14.06 -2.31 11.28
CA ASN A 382 -12.94 -1.37 11.29
C ASN A 382 -11.89 -1.53 10.17
N THR A 383 -12.17 -2.23 9.07
CA THR A 383 -11.31 -2.23 7.88
C THR A 383 -12.01 -1.53 6.73
N GLN A 384 -11.94 -0.22 6.69
CA GLN A 384 -12.44 0.54 5.53
C GLN A 384 -11.60 0.30 4.27
N ARG A 385 -10.36 -0.12 4.44
CA ARG A 385 -9.40 -0.31 3.35
C ARG A 385 -9.66 -1.54 2.50
N PHE A 386 -10.12 -2.63 3.09
CA PHE A 386 -10.25 -3.91 2.39
C PHE A 386 -11.64 -4.21 1.83
N SER A 387 -12.70 -3.53 2.27
CA SER A 387 -14.04 -3.77 1.71
C SER A 387 -14.09 -3.50 0.20
N GLY A 388 -13.42 -2.45 -0.27
CA GLY A 388 -13.25 -2.20 -1.70
C GLY A 388 -12.23 -3.10 -2.39
N SER A 389 -11.20 -3.55 -1.67
CA SER A 389 -10.12 -4.37 -2.22
C SER A 389 -10.54 -5.81 -2.47
N THR A 390 -11.32 -6.43 -1.57
CA THR A 390 -11.84 -7.79 -1.78
C THR A 390 -12.80 -7.86 -2.97
N ASP A 391 -13.61 -6.84 -3.19
CA ASP A 391 -14.45 -6.73 -4.38
C ASP A 391 -13.62 -6.59 -5.66
N GLY A 392 -12.51 -5.84 -5.60
CA GLY A 392 -11.53 -5.75 -6.69
C GLY A 392 -10.91 -7.11 -7.04
N TYR A 393 -10.57 -7.90 -6.03
CA TYR A 393 -10.06 -9.26 -6.24
C TYR A 393 -11.12 -10.17 -6.89
N ALA A 394 -12.39 -10.05 -6.49
CA ALA A 394 -13.48 -10.77 -7.13
C ALA A 394 -13.64 -10.41 -8.61
N MET A 395 -13.49 -9.14 -8.98
CA MET A 395 -13.49 -8.69 -10.37
C MET A 395 -12.36 -9.33 -11.20
N ASN A 396 -11.20 -9.59 -10.61
CA ASN A 396 -10.09 -10.26 -11.30
C ASN A 396 -10.42 -11.73 -11.62
N TYR A 397 -11.12 -12.42 -10.73
CA TYR A 397 -11.62 -13.76 -11.04
C TYR A 397 -12.68 -13.74 -12.15
N LEU A 398 -13.55 -12.73 -12.21
CA LEU A 398 -14.47 -12.59 -13.35
C LEU A 398 -13.73 -12.44 -14.67
N ARG A 399 -12.71 -11.59 -14.72
CA ARG A 399 -11.87 -11.41 -15.93
C ARG A 399 -11.17 -12.71 -16.33
N LEU A 400 -10.58 -13.41 -15.35
CA LEU A 400 -9.94 -14.70 -15.57
C LEU A 400 -10.91 -15.73 -16.13
N LEU A 401 -12.07 -15.91 -15.52
CA LEU A 401 -13.06 -16.91 -15.88
C LEU A 401 -13.72 -16.59 -17.21
N ARG A 402 -14.09 -15.32 -17.46
CA ARG A 402 -14.63 -14.86 -18.74
C ARG A 402 -13.81 -15.36 -19.92
N ASP A 403 -12.50 -15.19 -19.87
CA ASP A 403 -11.59 -15.56 -20.95
C ASP A 403 -11.48 -17.08 -21.15
N GLN A 404 -11.83 -17.88 -20.14
CA GLN A 404 -11.65 -19.34 -20.15
C GLN A 404 -12.96 -20.12 -20.31
N LEU A 405 -14.09 -19.59 -19.90
CA LEU A 405 -15.39 -20.27 -19.98
C LEU A 405 -15.72 -20.81 -21.40
N PRO A 406 -15.46 -20.08 -22.52
CA PRO A 406 -15.71 -20.62 -23.85
C PRO A 406 -14.94 -21.92 -24.16
N TYR A 407 -13.67 -21.98 -23.73
CA TYR A 407 -12.86 -23.20 -23.87
C TYR A 407 -13.45 -24.36 -23.09
N TYR A 408 -13.82 -24.14 -21.82
CA TYR A 408 -14.40 -25.19 -20.96
C TYR A 408 -15.76 -25.67 -21.50
N LYS A 409 -16.59 -24.74 -21.98
CA LYS A 409 -17.89 -25.08 -22.57
C LYS A 409 -17.73 -26.06 -23.76
N GLN A 410 -16.69 -25.86 -24.57
CA GLN A 410 -16.43 -26.69 -25.73
C GLN A 410 -15.74 -28.03 -25.42
N HIS A 411 -14.79 -28.02 -24.46
CA HIS A 411 -13.85 -29.15 -24.30
C HIS A 411 -14.02 -29.90 -22.98
N LYS A 412 -14.61 -29.30 -21.94
CA LYS A 412 -14.75 -29.86 -20.58
C LYS A 412 -16.08 -29.44 -19.94
N PRO A 413 -17.24 -29.97 -20.40
CA PRO A 413 -18.57 -29.49 -19.97
C PRO A 413 -18.84 -29.58 -18.48
N GLU A 414 -18.37 -30.62 -17.79
CA GLU A 414 -18.54 -30.77 -16.34
C GLU A 414 -17.79 -29.65 -15.56
N ARG A 415 -16.56 -29.36 -15.99
CA ARG A 415 -15.76 -28.29 -15.38
C ARG A 415 -16.35 -26.92 -15.73
N TYR A 416 -16.89 -26.76 -16.94
CA TYR A 416 -17.59 -25.55 -17.34
C TYR A 416 -18.75 -25.23 -16.40
N GLN A 417 -19.60 -26.21 -16.07
CA GLN A 417 -20.73 -25.96 -15.18
C GLN A 417 -20.28 -25.42 -13.84
N TRP A 418 -19.29 -26.05 -13.23
CA TRP A 418 -18.75 -25.63 -11.94
C TRP A 418 -18.12 -24.22 -11.99
N LEU A 419 -17.31 -23.90 -13.02
CA LEU A 419 -16.73 -22.57 -13.19
C LEU A 419 -17.79 -21.51 -13.49
N ASN A 420 -18.81 -21.85 -14.26
CA ASN A 420 -19.91 -20.96 -14.58
C ASN A 420 -20.77 -20.64 -13.35
N ASP A 421 -20.95 -21.60 -12.45
CA ASP A 421 -21.64 -21.36 -11.18
C ASP A 421 -20.85 -20.36 -10.32
N ILE A 422 -19.53 -20.52 -10.18
CA ILE A 422 -18.66 -19.56 -9.51
C ILE A 422 -18.79 -18.17 -10.14
N PHE A 423 -18.73 -18.09 -11.47
CA PHE A 423 -18.82 -16.85 -12.20
C PHE A 423 -20.16 -16.12 -11.94
N ARG A 424 -21.26 -16.85 -11.91
CA ARG A 424 -22.60 -16.33 -11.57
C ARG A 424 -22.68 -15.84 -10.13
N ASP A 425 -22.12 -16.63 -9.19
CA ASP A 425 -22.13 -16.28 -7.77
C ASP A 425 -21.37 -14.97 -7.53
N ILE A 426 -20.19 -14.78 -8.15
CA ILE A 426 -19.42 -13.54 -8.05
C ILE A 426 -20.21 -12.35 -8.62
N ILE A 427 -20.79 -12.49 -9.82
CA ILE A 427 -21.62 -11.42 -10.44
C ILE A 427 -22.75 -11.05 -9.48
N SER A 428 -23.50 -12.03 -8.97
CA SER A 428 -24.62 -11.77 -8.07
C SER A 428 -24.20 -11.05 -6.79
N GLN A 429 -23.04 -11.35 -6.25
CA GLN A 429 -22.53 -10.68 -5.04
C GLN A 429 -22.12 -9.22 -5.33
N LEU A 430 -21.43 -8.97 -6.43
CA LEU A 430 -21.00 -7.64 -6.84
C LEU A 430 -22.19 -6.74 -7.21
N GLU A 431 -23.21 -7.28 -7.89
CA GLU A 431 -24.45 -6.55 -8.19
C GLU A 431 -25.17 -6.07 -6.91
N LYS A 432 -25.23 -6.92 -5.87
CA LYS A 432 -25.83 -6.54 -4.57
C LYS A 432 -25.10 -5.37 -3.90
N LYS A 433 -23.84 -5.15 -4.28
CA LYS A 433 -23.01 -4.03 -3.82
C LYS A 433 -22.98 -2.86 -4.80
N ASN A 434 -23.83 -2.88 -5.86
CA ASN A 434 -23.93 -1.87 -6.91
C ASN A 434 -22.68 -1.69 -7.78
N TYR A 435 -21.88 -2.75 -7.95
CA TYR A 435 -20.78 -2.74 -8.93
C TYR A 435 -21.34 -2.92 -10.34
N ASP A 436 -20.73 -2.23 -11.30
CA ASP A 436 -21.01 -2.44 -12.72
C ASP A 436 -20.34 -3.74 -13.17
N VAL A 437 -21.18 -4.74 -13.49
CA VAL A 437 -20.75 -6.05 -13.97
C VAL A 437 -21.39 -6.39 -15.34
N ASP A 438 -21.95 -5.44 -16.03
CA ASP A 438 -22.70 -5.65 -17.27
C ASP A 438 -21.83 -6.28 -18.37
N GLU A 439 -20.54 -5.94 -18.41
CA GLU A 439 -19.60 -6.56 -19.36
C GLU A 439 -19.44 -8.08 -19.22
N PHE A 440 -19.79 -8.63 -18.03
CA PHE A 440 -19.68 -10.07 -17.76
C PHE A 440 -20.98 -10.83 -18.04
N LYS A 441 -22.13 -10.17 -18.04
CA LYS A 441 -23.45 -10.80 -18.21
C LYS A 441 -23.63 -11.45 -19.55
N ASP A 442 -23.00 -10.95 -20.60
CA ASP A 442 -23.08 -11.51 -21.95
C ASP A 442 -22.48 -12.93 -22.03
N TYR A 443 -21.59 -13.29 -21.13
CA TYR A 443 -21.00 -14.63 -21.05
C TYR A 443 -21.86 -15.65 -20.28
N LEU A 444 -22.97 -15.22 -19.70
CA LEU A 444 -23.95 -16.07 -19.03
C LEU A 444 -25.01 -16.65 -19.99
N LYS A 445 -25.06 -16.16 -21.20
CA LYS A 445 -25.97 -16.60 -22.27
C LYS A 445 -25.36 -17.81 -22.98
#